data_2da6b3f1a36cc9aaf0eefdffad8432cb
#
_entry.id   2da6b3f1a36cc9aaf0eefdffad8432cb
#
_cell.length_a   1.000
_cell.length_b   1.000
_cell.length_c   1.000
_cell.angle_alpha   90.00
_cell.angle_beta   90.00
_cell.angle_gamma   90.00
#
_symmetry.space_group_name_H-M   'P 1'
#
loop_
_entity.id
_entity.type
_entity.pdbx_description
1 polymer ?
#
loop_
_entity_poly.entity_id
_entity_poly.type
_entity_poly.pdbx_seq_one_letter_code
_entity_poly.pdbx_strand_id
1 'polypeptide(L)'
;MLVQNNFVLFLHYEKTADKAMDIETATSNFLSELRQIGLDNNGALLIQVQIDGVNHIMSYGNLNNFAVGAKMMEKKGDSLIKFMEREIPIASIRESTKKIHLDTLNQIRSFSPNISLQEVSSDFLLEFEIHMREVCNLSTNTIARHMKSLKRYINIARKKRIITEYPFLNYTIRTEQVHRDALTEKELEILEKYRENLAEPNEALNAFLFSCYTGLRYSDVRMFTKQNIYTINRKKWIVLKMYKTNKEIRIPLSTIFEGKALELTRSISRNRGVIFRIGSNQQANRDLKKIAKQVGIKKMTFHCARHIAPPYSLRTRNL
;
A
#
# COMPACT_ATOMS: atom_id res chain seq x y z
N MET A 1 -22.43 -51.80 -14.27
CA MET A 1 -22.56 -50.35 -14.39
C MET A 1 -23.17 -49.86 -13.08
N LEU A 2 -22.32 -49.56 -12.08
CA LEU A 2 -22.76 -49.14 -10.74
C LEU A 2 -22.92 -47.64 -10.76
N VAL A 3 -24.15 -47.16 -10.63
CA VAL A 3 -24.46 -45.74 -10.44
C VAL A 3 -24.15 -45.42 -8.99
N GLN A 4 -23.07 -44.65 -8.75
CA GLN A 4 -22.80 -44.08 -7.44
C GLN A 4 -23.81 -42.93 -7.23
N ASN A 5 -24.81 -43.13 -6.42
CA ASN A 5 -25.72 -42.07 -5.98
C ASN A 5 -25.05 -41.27 -4.87
N ASN A 6 -24.52 -40.10 -5.20
CA ASN A 6 -24.09 -39.11 -4.23
C ASN A 6 -25.29 -38.17 -3.92
N PHE A 7 -25.75 -38.20 -2.66
CA PHE A 7 -26.78 -37.26 -2.21
C PHE A 7 -26.12 -36.07 -1.55
N VAL A 8 -26.49 -34.87 -1.98
CA VAL A 8 -26.10 -33.60 -1.34
C VAL A 8 -27.34 -33.03 -0.67
N LEU A 9 -27.27 -32.84 0.62
CA LEU A 9 -28.38 -32.26 1.39
C LEU A 9 -27.95 -30.88 1.93
N PHE A 10 -28.82 -29.89 1.76
CA PHE A 10 -28.62 -28.55 2.30
C PHE A 10 -29.50 -28.34 3.52
N LEU A 11 -28.90 -28.07 4.68
CA LEU A 11 -29.60 -27.66 5.88
C LEU A 11 -29.33 -26.17 6.13
N HIS A 12 -30.41 -25.40 6.22
CA HIS A 12 -30.35 -23.99 6.63
C HIS A 12 -30.76 -23.90 8.10
N TYR A 13 -29.88 -23.38 8.95
CA TYR A 13 -30.15 -23.22 10.37
C TYR A 13 -30.04 -21.74 10.71
N GLU A 14 -31.16 -21.15 11.16
CA GLU A 14 -31.20 -19.81 11.75
C GLU A 14 -31.20 -19.93 13.27
N LYS A 15 -30.25 -19.27 13.92
CA LYS A 15 -30.15 -19.22 15.37
C LYS A 15 -31.29 -18.33 15.92
N THR A 16 -32.36 -18.93 16.42
CA THR A 16 -33.33 -18.21 17.23
C THR A 16 -32.84 -18.12 18.68
N ALA A 17 -33.02 -16.96 19.31
CA ALA A 17 -32.40 -16.54 20.57
C ALA A 17 -32.67 -17.43 21.81
N ASP A 18 -33.52 -18.47 21.73
CA ASP A 18 -34.03 -19.17 22.94
C ASP A 18 -33.67 -20.67 23.08
N LYS A 19 -32.92 -21.28 22.15
CA LYS A 19 -32.40 -22.65 22.36
C LYS A 19 -31.05 -22.80 21.70
N ALA A 20 -30.02 -22.82 22.52
CA ALA A 20 -28.69 -23.35 22.10
C ALA A 20 -28.83 -24.88 21.99
N MET A 21 -29.23 -25.38 20.83
CA MET A 21 -29.11 -26.79 20.50
C MET A 21 -27.71 -26.98 19.96
N ASP A 22 -26.94 -27.85 20.61
CA ASP A 22 -25.58 -28.20 20.15
C ASP A 22 -25.65 -28.81 18.75
N ILE A 23 -24.71 -28.47 17.90
CA ILE A 23 -24.58 -28.94 16.52
C ILE A 23 -24.57 -30.48 16.47
N GLU A 24 -23.96 -31.14 17.47
CA GLU A 24 -23.93 -32.59 17.61
C GLU A 24 -25.35 -33.16 17.82
N THR A 25 -26.16 -32.53 18.62
CA THR A 25 -27.55 -32.93 18.91
C THR A 25 -28.44 -32.77 17.67
N ALA A 26 -28.31 -31.62 16.95
CA ALA A 26 -29.07 -31.37 15.73
C ALA A 26 -28.69 -32.37 14.61
N THR A 27 -27.42 -32.66 14.48
CA THR A 27 -26.90 -33.66 13.51
C THR A 27 -27.34 -35.05 13.87
N SER A 28 -27.33 -35.45 15.15
CA SER A 28 -27.75 -36.74 15.63
C SER A 28 -29.26 -37.00 15.40
N ASN A 29 -30.09 -35.98 15.68
CA ASN A 29 -31.54 -36.06 15.45
C ASN A 29 -31.85 -36.23 13.96
N PHE A 30 -31.21 -35.46 13.11
CA PHE A 30 -31.38 -35.53 11.66
C PHE A 30 -30.93 -36.90 11.09
N LEU A 31 -29.84 -37.48 11.58
CA LEU A 31 -29.37 -38.79 11.17
C LEU A 31 -30.33 -39.89 11.64
N SER A 32 -30.99 -39.72 12.76
CA SER A 32 -32.05 -40.66 13.21
C SER A 32 -33.26 -40.60 12.29
N GLU A 33 -33.66 -39.43 11.81
CA GLU A 33 -34.74 -39.28 10.83
C GLU A 33 -34.38 -39.92 9.47
N LEU A 34 -33.16 -39.74 8.98
CA LEU A 34 -32.71 -40.39 7.75
C LEU A 34 -32.72 -41.89 7.81
N ARG A 35 -32.43 -42.51 8.99
CA ARG A 35 -32.55 -43.96 9.22
C ARG A 35 -33.97 -44.45 9.16
N GLN A 36 -34.95 -43.65 9.65
CA GLN A 36 -36.37 -43.98 9.60
C GLN A 36 -36.95 -43.98 8.17
N ILE A 37 -36.35 -43.23 7.25
CA ILE A 37 -36.78 -43.14 5.84
C ILE A 37 -36.24 -44.30 4.99
N GLY A 38 -35.47 -45.23 5.59
CA GLY A 38 -35.04 -46.44 4.91
C GLY A 38 -34.06 -46.25 3.77
N LEU A 39 -33.22 -45.23 3.84
CA LEU A 39 -32.12 -45.04 2.92
C LEU A 39 -31.00 -46.04 3.22
N ASP A 40 -31.12 -47.24 2.62
CA ASP A 40 -30.10 -48.28 2.64
C ASP A 40 -28.96 -47.87 1.69
N ASN A 41 -27.86 -47.34 2.23
CA ASN A 41 -26.85 -46.73 1.41
C ASN A 41 -25.44 -47.25 1.61
N ASN A 42 -24.95 -47.87 0.57
CA ASN A 42 -23.53 -48.09 0.31
C ASN A 42 -22.83 -46.86 -0.30
N GLY A 43 -23.44 -45.67 -0.23
CA GLY A 43 -22.92 -44.43 -0.79
C GLY A 43 -22.36 -43.46 0.26
N ALA A 44 -21.49 -42.55 -0.14
CA ALA A 44 -21.03 -41.48 0.72
C ALA A 44 -22.10 -40.39 0.81
N LEU A 45 -22.44 -39.96 2.02
CA LEU A 45 -23.35 -38.85 2.30
C LEU A 45 -22.54 -37.60 2.54
N LEU A 46 -22.87 -36.52 1.84
CA LEU A 46 -22.28 -35.21 2.02
C LEU A 46 -23.35 -34.26 2.55
N ILE A 47 -23.17 -33.77 3.75
CA ILE A 47 -24.09 -32.81 4.40
C ILE A 47 -23.42 -31.45 4.41
N GLN A 48 -24.09 -30.45 3.85
CA GLN A 48 -23.67 -29.07 3.94
C GLN A 48 -24.62 -28.34 4.88
N VAL A 49 -24.08 -27.78 5.97
CA VAL A 49 -24.83 -27.01 6.96
C VAL A 49 -24.32 -25.58 6.94
N GLN A 50 -25.24 -24.62 6.89
CA GLN A 50 -24.91 -23.20 7.03
C GLN A 50 -25.30 -22.72 8.42
N ILE A 51 -24.32 -22.27 9.21
CA ILE A 51 -24.50 -21.75 10.56
C ILE A 51 -23.90 -20.35 10.62
N ASP A 52 -24.70 -19.36 11.03
CA ASP A 52 -24.29 -17.95 11.10
C ASP A 52 -23.61 -17.44 9.81
N GLY A 53 -24.11 -17.86 8.64
CA GLY A 53 -23.54 -17.51 7.33
C GLY A 53 -22.28 -18.27 6.91
N VAL A 54 -21.80 -19.20 7.75
CA VAL A 54 -20.63 -20.02 7.45
C VAL A 54 -21.07 -21.42 6.99
N ASN A 55 -20.56 -21.86 5.83
CA ASN A 55 -20.84 -23.19 5.29
C ASN A 55 -19.92 -24.24 5.93
N HIS A 56 -20.54 -25.21 6.60
CA HIS A 56 -19.86 -26.38 7.14
C HIS A 56 -20.18 -27.60 6.26
N ILE A 57 -19.16 -28.31 5.79
CA ILE A 57 -19.32 -29.52 4.99
C ILE A 57 -18.91 -30.71 5.85
N MET A 58 -19.84 -31.63 6.06
CA MET A 58 -19.58 -32.88 6.75
C MET A 58 -19.70 -34.04 5.75
N SER A 59 -18.69 -34.87 5.63
CA SER A 59 -18.71 -36.07 4.80
C SER A 59 -18.77 -37.32 5.69
N TYR A 60 -19.70 -38.17 5.41
CA TYR A 60 -19.85 -39.47 6.09
C TYR A 60 -19.57 -40.60 5.08
N GLY A 61 -18.59 -41.42 5.36
CA GLY A 61 -18.46 -42.71 4.71
C GLY A 61 -19.59 -43.66 5.21
N ASN A 62 -19.74 -44.83 4.70
CA ASN A 62 -20.80 -45.80 4.94
C ASN A 62 -21.54 -45.70 6.32
N LEU A 63 -22.85 -45.52 6.29
CA LEU A 63 -23.74 -45.31 7.45
C LEU A 63 -23.63 -46.38 8.57
N ASN A 64 -23.01 -47.51 8.30
CA ASN A 64 -22.84 -48.63 9.25
C ASN A 64 -21.62 -48.48 10.18
N ASN A 65 -20.75 -47.52 9.98
CA ASN A 65 -19.55 -47.30 10.79
C ASN A 65 -19.63 -45.95 11.54
N PHE A 66 -20.73 -45.73 12.26
CA PHE A 66 -20.85 -44.60 13.17
C PHE A 66 -20.09 -44.87 14.48
N ALA A 67 -18.80 -44.75 14.48
CA ALA A 67 -18.03 -44.44 15.69
C ALA A 67 -17.58 -43.00 15.60
N VAL A 68 -18.21 -42.18 16.43
CA VAL A 68 -17.80 -40.89 16.97
C VAL A 68 -16.47 -40.39 16.40
N GLY A 69 -16.53 -39.45 15.47
CA GLY A 69 -15.36 -38.83 14.92
C GLY A 69 -15.69 -37.97 13.69
N ALA A 70 -16.73 -37.12 13.80
CA ALA A 70 -16.91 -36.07 12.80
C ALA A 70 -15.72 -35.13 12.87
N LYS A 71 -14.66 -35.44 12.12
CA LYS A 71 -13.63 -34.46 11.83
C LYS A 71 -14.29 -33.41 10.94
N MET A 72 -14.73 -32.30 11.52
CA MET A 72 -15.02 -31.11 10.76
C MET A 72 -13.78 -30.80 9.93
N MET A 73 -13.79 -31.20 8.67
CA MET A 73 -12.88 -30.63 7.69
C MET A 73 -13.43 -29.23 7.39
N GLU A 74 -13.13 -28.26 8.31
CA GLU A 74 -12.98 -26.91 7.83
C GLU A 74 -12.03 -26.99 6.65
N LYS A 75 -12.54 -26.81 5.44
CA LYS A 75 -11.72 -26.35 4.33
C LYS A 75 -11.32 -24.92 4.70
N LYS A 76 -10.37 -24.81 5.63
CA LYS A 76 -9.69 -23.57 5.92
C LYS A 76 -8.98 -23.18 4.65
N GLY A 77 -9.65 -22.43 3.82
CA GLY A 77 -8.99 -21.78 2.69
C GLY A 77 -7.76 -21.06 3.23
N ASP A 78 -6.70 -20.94 2.45
CA ASP A 78 -5.49 -20.23 2.84
C ASP A 78 -5.89 -18.83 3.37
N SER A 79 -5.62 -18.56 4.65
CA SER A 79 -5.91 -17.24 5.25
C SER A 79 -5.21 -16.14 4.46
N LEU A 80 -5.95 -15.12 4.03
CA LEU A 80 -5.40 -13.94 3.36
C LEU A 80 -4.29 -13.29 4.20
N ILE A 81 -4.50 -13.20 5.51
CA ILE A 81 -3.53 -12.60 6.45
C ILE A 81 -2.23 -13.41 6.45
N LYS A 82 -2.30 -14.73 6.67
CA LYS A 82 -1.12 -15.60 6.66
C LYS A 82 -0.43 -15.61 5.31
N PHE A 83 -1.20 -15.55 4.23
CA PHE A 83 -0.66 -15.44 2.88
C PHE A 83 0.14 -14.14 2.71
N MET A 84 -0.43 -12.99 3.08
CA MET A 84 0.26 -11.71 2.98
C MET A 84 1.48 -11.64 3.90
N GLU A 85 1.41 -12.16 5.13
CA GLU A 85 2.55 -12.25 6.06
C GLU A 85 3.74 -12.99 5.44
N ARG A 86 3.49 -14.05 4.69
CA ARG A 86 4.52 -14.82 4.00
C ARG A 86 5.05 -14.11 2.76
N GLU A 87 4.19 -13.48 1.97
CA GLU A 87 4.56 -12.88 0.68
C GLU A 87 5.20 -11.48 0.81
N ILE A 88 4.86 -10.69 1.84
CA ILE A 88 5.41 -9.34 2.03
C ILE A 88 6.94 -9.33 2.22
N PRO A 89 7.53 -10.15 3.11
CA PRO A 89 8.97 -10.16 3.34
C PRO A 89 9.80 -10.53 2.10
N ILE A 90 9.32 -11.51 1.33
CA ILE A 90 10.02 -12.03 0.15
C ILE A 90 9.81 -11.18 -1.11
N ALA A 91 8.89 -10.21 -1.06
CA ALA A 91 8.61 -9.36 -2.21
C ALA A 91 9.84 -8.50 -2.58
N SER A 92 10.23 -8.53 -3.85
CA SER A 92 11.28 -7.65 -4.39
C SER A 92 10.77 -6.22 -4.57
N ILE A 93 10.51 -5.54 -3.45
CA ILE A 93 10.06 -4.16 -3.37
C ILE A 93 10.84 -3.42 -2.29
N ARG A 94 10.84 -2.08 -2.35
CA ARG A 94 11.53 -1.25 -1.36
C ARG A 94 10.90 -1.37 0.02
N GLU A 95 11.71 -1.21 1.07
CA GLU A 95 11.25 -1.26 2.46
C GLU A 95 10.12 -0.25 2.75
N SER A 96 10.19 0.96 2.17
CA SER A 96 9.10 1.93 2.27
C SER A 96 7.78 1.43 1.67
N THR A 97 7.84 0.60 0.63
CA THR A 97 6.66 -0.02 0.03
C THR A 97 6.19 -1.21 0.85
N LYS A 98 7.11 -2.03 1.39
CA LYS A 98 6.76 -3.11 2.33
C LYS A 98 5.99 -2.57 3.53
N LYS A 99 6.42 -1.41 4.09
CA LYS A 99 5.69 -0.76 5.18
C LYS A 99 4.25 -0.45 4.83
N ILE A 100 3.99 0.08 3.61
CA ILE A 100 2.62 0.33 3.15
C ILE A 100 1.81 -0.99 3.06
N HIS A 101 2.45 -2.08 2.62
CA HIS A 101 1.79 -3.38 2.54
C HIS A 101 1.49 -3.97 3.93
N LEU A 102 2.39 -3.76 4.90
CA LEU A 102 2.15 -4.12 6.30
C LEU A 102 1.02 -3.28 6.91
N ASP A 103 0.98 -1.97 6.62
CA ASP A 103 -0.14 -1.12 7.03
C ASP A 103 -1.47 -1.63 6.43
N THR A 104 -1.46 -2.08 5.16
CA THR A 104 -2.64 -2.69 4.52
C THR A 104 -3.05 -3.99 5.21
N LEU A 105 -2.08 -4.84 5.54
CA LEU A 105 -2.32 -6.08 6.27
C LEU A 105 -2.97 -5.81 7.64
N ASN A 106 -2.51 -4.78 8.35
CA ASN A 106 -3.08 -4.39 9.63
C ASN A 106 -4.52 -3.87 9.48
N GLN A 107 -4.84 -3.13 8.41
CA GLN A 107 -6.21 -2.71 8.11
C GLN A 107 -7.12 -3.93 7.84
N ILE A 108 -6.66 -4.91 7.07
CA ILE A 108 -7.41 -6.13 6.80
C ILE A 108 -7.61 -6.93 8.10
N ARG A 109 -6.57 -7.06 8.93
CA ARG A 109 -6.65 -7.77 10.22
C ARG A 109 -7.66 -7.12 11.17
N SER A 110 -7.73 -5.80 11.19
CA SER A 110 -8.70 -5.04 11.99
C SER A 110 -10.13 -5.21 11.47
N PHE A 111 -10.32 -5.30 10.15
CA PHE A 111 -11.63 -5.42 9.52
C PHE A 111 -12.16 -6.86 9.55
N SER A 112 -11.35 -7.82 9.13
CA SER A 112 -11.74 -9.23 9.04
C SER A 112 -10.56 -10.16 9.37
N PRO A 113 -10.35 -10.48 10.66
CA PRO A 113 -9.17 -11.22 11.13
C PRO A 113 -9.06 -12.65 10.61
N ASN A 114 -10.18 -13.27 10.24
CA ASN A 114 -10.25 -14.68 9.85
C ASN A 114 -10.49 -14.89 8.36
N ILE A 115 -10.45 -13.83 7.56
CA ILE A 115 -10.75 -13.88 6.11
C ILE A 115 -9.85 -14.89 5.39
N SER A 116 -10.44 -15.78 4.60
CA SER A 116 -9.74 -16.65 3.68
C SER A 116 -9.58 -15.98 2.30
N LEU A 117 -8.64 -16.46 1.49
CA LEU A 117 -8.42 -15.96 0.14
C LEU A 117 -9.64 -16.19 -0.78
N GLN A 118 -10.40 -17.25 -0.53
CA GLN A 118 -11.59 -17.61 -1.30
C GLN A 118 -12.79 -16.70 -1.00
N GLU A 119 -12.86 -16.15 0.22
CA GLU A 119 -13.93 -15.24 0.65
C GLU A 119 -13.71 -13.80 0.17
N VAL A 120 -12.53 -13.47 -0.37
CA VAL A 120 -12.29 -12.15 -0.95
C VAL A 120 -13.08 -12.02 -2.25
N SER A 121 -14.30 -11.51 -2.15
CA SER A 121 -15.21 -11.21 -3.26
C SER A 121 -15.17 -9.72 -3.64
N SER A 122 -15.89 -9.33 -4.68
CA SER A 122 -16.13 -7.92 -5.01
C SER A 122 -16.87 -7.18 -3.88
N ASP A 123 -17.81 -7.89 -3.22
CA ASP A 123 -18.58 -7.33 -2.11
C ASP A 123 -17.69 -7.09 -0.88
N PHE A 124 -16.82 -8.05 -0.55
CA PHE A 124 -15.79 -7.83 0.47
C PHE A 124 -14.93 -6.59 0.18
N LEU A 125 -14.54 -6.36 -1.08
CA LEU A 125 -13.77 -5.17 -1.44
C LEU A 125 -14.55 -3.87 -1.22
N LEU A 126 -15.85 -3.87 -1.50
CA LEU A 126 -16.74 -2.73 -1.26
C LEU A 126 -16.90 -2.46 0.25
N GLU A 127 -17.18 -3.48 1.03
CA GLU A 127 -17.32 -3.39 2.49
C GLU A 127 -16.01 -2.91 3.14
N PHE A 128 -14.87 -3.43 2.70
CA PHE A 128 -13.57 -3.00 3.17
C PHE A 128 -13.26 -1.53 2.80
N GLU A 129 -13.66 -1.07 1.60
CA GLU A 129 -13.58 0.34 1.22
C GLU A 129 -14.43 1.23 2.13
N ILE A 130 -15.70 0.83 2.39
CA ILE A 130 -16.63 1.54 3.28
C ILE A 130 -16.05 1.62 4.69
N HIS A 131 -15.56 0.50 5.23
CA HIS A 131 -14.91 0.47 6.55
C HIS A 131 -13.72 1.45 6.64
N MET A 132 -12.83 1.44 5.63
CA MET A 132 -11.69 2.37 5.61
C MET A 132 -12.14 3.83 5.51
N ARG A 133 -13.24 4.11 4.85
CA ARG A 133 -13.78 5.46 4.66
C ARG A 133 -14.50 5.96 5.92
N GLU A 134 -15.43 5.18 6.44
CA GLU A 134 -16.36 5.61 7.49
C GLU A 134 -15.81 5.37 8.89
N VAL A 135 -15.19 4.22 9.12
CA VAL A 135 -14.66 3.87 10.45
C VAL A 135 -13.24 4.40 10.64
N CYS A 136 -12.37 4.20 9.64
CA CYS A 136 -10.97 4.64 9.73
C CYS A 136 -10.76 6.09 9.27
N ASN A 137 -11.78 6.76 8.71
CA ASN A 137 -11.75 8.14 8.19
C ASN A 137 -10.57 8.41 7.23
N LEU A 138 -10.28 7.45 6.34
CA LEU A 138 -9.19 7.55 5.39
C LEU A 138 -9.62 8.30 4.11
N SER A 139 -8.71 9.10 3.54
CA SER A 139 -8.95 9.77 2.26
C SER A 139 -8.97 8.78 1.10
N THR A 140 -9.70 9.11 0.01
CA THR A 140 -9.84 8.31 -1.22
C THR A 140 -8.49 7.82 -1.74
N ASN A 141 -7.46 8.67 -1.78
CA ASN A 141 -6.14 8.27 -2.26
C ASN A 141 -5.39 7.33 -1.29
N THR A 142 -5.67 7.41 0.01
CA THR A 142 -5.13 6.48 1.00
C THR A 142 -5.80 5.11 0.85
N ILE A 143 -7.12 5.08 0.71
CA ILE A 143 -7.90 3.87 0.41
C ILE A 143 -7.40 3.22 -0.88
N ALA A 144 -7.27 4.00 -1.96
CA ALA A 144 -6.74 3.51 -3.23
C ALA A 144 -5.36 2.88 -3.10
N ARG A 145 -4.49 3.40 -2.22
CA ARG A 145 -3.17 2.83 -1.93
C ARG A 145 -3.29 1.46 -1.25
N HIS A 146 -4.19 1.30 -0.27
CA HIS A 146 -4.44 0.02 0.38
C HIS A 146 -5.05 -0.99 -0.60
N MET A 147 -6.03 -0.58 -1.40
CA MET A 147 -6.66 -1.43 -2.41
C MET A 147 -5.66 -1.90 -3.49
N LYS A 148 -4.74 -1.03 -3.94
CA LYS A 148 -3.65 -1.40 -4.86
C LYS A 148 -2.69 -2.41 -4.23
N SER A 149 -2.41 -2.27 -2.93
CA SER A 149 -1.60 -3.23 -2.18
C SER A 149 -2.30 -4.59 -2.10
N LEU A 150 -3.57 -4.65 -1.70
CA LEU A 150 -4.37 -5.87 -1.66
C LEU A 150 -4.44 -6.54 -3.04
N LYS A 151 -4.76 -5.77 -4.09
CA LYS A 151 -4.81 -6.25 -5.48
C LYS A 151 -3.53 -6.97 -5.90
N ARG A 152 -2.36 -6.51 -5.46
CA ARG A 152 -1.08 -7.17 -5.72
C ARG A 152 -1.07 -8.61 -5.18
N TYR A 153 -1.52 -8.82 -3.93
CA TYR A 153 -1.50 -10.15 -3.29
C TYR A 153 -2.57 -11.06 -3.84
N ILE A 154 -3.73 -10.54 -4.17
CA ILE A 154 -4.76 -11.28 -4.91
C ILE A 154 -4.23 -11.74 -6.28
N ASN A 155 -3.51 -10.91 -6.99
CA ASN A 155 -2.87 -11.29 -8.26
C ASN A 155 -1.79 -12.38 -8.06
N ILE A 156 -1.04 -12.34 -6.96
CA ILE A 156 -0.07 -13.39 -6.63
C ILE A 156 -0.79 -14.71 -6.32
N ALA A 157 -1.86 -14.67 -5.51
CA ALA A 157 -2.66 -15.84 -5.18
C ALA A 157 -3.28 -16.48 -6.44
N ARG A 158 -3.78 -15.65 -7.37
CA ARG A 158 -4.30 -16.11 -8.67
C ARG A 158 -3.21 -16.76 -9.51
N LYS A 159 -2.03 -16.16 -9.61
CA LYS A 159 -0.88 -16.75 -10.34
C LYS A 159 -0.45 -18.09 -9.75
N LYS A 160 -0.54 -18.23 -8.43
CA LYS A 160 -0.27 -19.50 -7.72
C LYS A 160 -1.44 -20.48 -7.78
N ARG A 161 -2.55 -20.14 -8.48
CA ARG A 161 -3.76 -20.96 -8.61
C ARG A 161 -4.42 -21.32 -7.28
N ILE A 162 -4.24 -20.46 -6.25
CA ILE A 162 -4.88 -20.61 -4.94
C ILE A 162 -6.34 -20.14 -5.02
N ILE A 163 -6.62 -19.13 -5.84
CA ILE A 163 -7.96 -18.62 -6.14
C ILE A 163 -8.23 -18.73 -7.64
N THR A 164 -9.47 -19.01 -8.00
CA THR A 164 -9.96 -19.09 -9.39
C THR A 164 -10.67 -17.82 -9.79
N GLU A 165 -11.51 -17.29 -8.91
CA GLU A 165 -12.24 -16.06 -9.12
C GLU A 165 -11.36 -14.83 -8.90
N TYR A 166 -11.66 -13.76 -9.65
CA TYR A 166 -10.90 -12.51 -9.56
C TYR A 166 -11.78 -11.38 -9.02
N PRO A 167 -11.68 -11.06 -7.72
CA PRO A 167 -12.58 -10.10 -7.07
C PRO A 167 -12.49 -8.67 -7.63
N PHE A 168 -11.36 -8.31 -8.22
CA PHE A 168 -11.17 -6.99 -8.85
C PHE A 168 -11.71 -6.92 -10.29
N LEU A 169 -12.44 -7.91 -10.79
CA LEU A 169 -13.05 -7.85 -12.13
C LEU A 169 -14.10 -6.74 -12.18
N ASN A 170 -14.98 -6.72 -11.19
CA ASN A 170 -16.10 -5.78 -11.07
C ASN A 170 -15.84 -4.64 -10.08
N TYR A 171 -14.60 -4.50 -9.58
CA TYR A 171 -14.21 -3.47 -8.63
C TYR A 171 -13.17 -2.53 -9.23
N THR A 172 -13.50 -1.23 -9.29
CA THR A 172 -12.60 -0.19 -9.79
C THR A 172 -12.03 0.65 -8.64
N ILE A 173 -10.70 0.68 -8.55
CA ILE A 173 -10.01 1.51 -7.55
C ILE A 173 -10.11 2.99 -7.94
N ARG A 174 -10.87 3.77 -7.17
CA ARG A 174 -11.07 5.20 -7.39
C ARG A 174 -9.88 6.00 -6.86
N THR A 175 -9.50 7.05 -7.56
CA THR A 175 -8.47 8.01 -7.13
C THR A 175 -8.91 9.42 -7.44
N GLU A 176 -8.54 10.36 -6.59
CA GLU A 176 -8.81 11.78 -6.78
C GLU A 176 -7.54 12.50 -7.22
N GLN A 177 -7.69 13.45 -8.14
CA GLN A 177 -6.60 14.37 -8.47
C GLN A 177 -6.38 15.33 -7.30
N VAL A 178 -5.15 15.39 -6.82
CA VAL A 178 -4.76 16.34 -5.80
C VAL A 178 -3.99 17.47 -6.48
N HIS A 179 -4.54 18.67 -6.44
CA HIS A 179 -3.79 19.88 -6.81
C HIS A 179 -2.64 20.06 -5.83
N ARG A 180 -1.43 20.13 -6.35
CA ARG A 180 -0.23 20.40 -5.57
C ARG A 180 0.13 21.84 -5.71
N ASP A 181 0.30 22.51 -4.58
CA ASP A 181 0.76 23.90 -4.58
C ASP A 181 2.16 23.92 -5.21
N ALA A 182 2.31 24.77 -6.22
CA ALA A 182 3.58 25.09 -6.84
C ALA A 182 4.11 26.37 -6.20
N LEU A 183 5.43 26.46 -6.07
CA LEU A 183 6.06 27.71 -5.65
C LEU A 183 6.02 28.69 -6.83
N THR A 184 5.57 29.91 -6.58
CA THR A 184 5.60 31.00 -7.57
C THR A 184 7.01 31.59 -7.66
N GLU A 185 7.29 32.28 -8.76
CA GLU A 185 8.57 32.97 -8.97
C GLU A 185 8.82 34.03 -7.88
N LYS A 186 7.79 34.79 -7.53
CA LYS A 186 7.86 35.80 -6.46
C LYS A 186 8.18 35.18 -5.10
N GLU A 187 7.58 34.03 -4.79
CA GLU A 187 7.88 33.31 -3.54
C GLU A 187 9.32 32.78 -3.53
N LEU A 188 9.83 32.34 -4.68
CA LEU A 188 11.24 31.93 -4.79
C LEU A 188 12.18 33.11 -4.53
N GLU A 189 11.94 34.30 -5.13
CA GLU A 189 12.71 35.52 -4.90
C GLU A 189 12.66 35.95 -3.43
N ILE A 190 11.51 35.84 -2.77
CA ILE A 190 11.37 36.13 -1.33
C ILE A 190 12.27 35.19 -0.51
N LEU A 191 12.31 33.91 -0.84
CA LEU A 191 13.15 32.94 -0.14
C LEU A 191 14.64 33.18 -0.39
N GLU A 192 15.03 33.58 -1.61
CA GLU A 192 16.39 33.94 -1.95
C GLU A 192 16.86 35.15 -1.11
N LYS A 193 16.09 36.26 -1.10
CA LYS A 193 16.35 37.45 -0.28
C LYS A 193 16.38 37.12 1.21
N TYR A 194 15.45 36.30 1.69
CA TYR A 194 15.46 35.88 3.09
C TYR A 194 16.74 35.10 3.42
N ARG A 195 17.20 34.20 2.55
CA ARG A 195 18.45 33.47 2.74
C ARG A 195 19.68 34.41 2.83
N GLU A 196 19.75 35.42 1.97
CA GLU A 196 20.86 36.41 1.93
C GLU A 196 20.96 37.22 3.21
N ASN A 197 19.81 37.46 3.86
CA ASN A 197 19.72 38.25 5.10
C ASN A 197 19.87 37.44 6.39
N LEU A 198 20.07 36.12 6.28
CA LEU A 198 20.30 35.29 7.45
C LEU A 198 21.73 35.44 7.97
N ALA A 199 21.86 35.71 9.27
CA ALA A 199 23.16 35.76 9.94
C ALA A 199 23.91 34.40 9.87
N GLU A 200 23.16 33.31 9.97
CA GLU A 200 23.69 31.93 9.90
C GLU A 200 23.03 31.13 8.77
N PRO A 201 23.79 30.33 8.04
CA PRO A 201 23.26 29.51 6.96
C PRO A 201 22.20 28.49 7.45
N ASN A 202 21.03 28.49 6.84
CA ASN A 202 20.00 27.49 7.11
C ASN A 202 20.09 26.32 6.11
N GLU A 203 20.51 25.16 6.58
CA GLU A 203 20.75 23.96 5.76
C GLU A 203 19.46 23.48 5.06
N ALA A 204 18.30 23.55 5.73
CA ALA A 204 17.02 23.12 5.14
C ALA A 204 16.60 24.05 4.01
N LEU A 205 16.79 25.37 4.18
CA LEU A 205 16.51 26.36 3.14
C LEU A 205 17.46 26.22 1.94
N ASN A 206 18.77 26.08 2.20
CA ASN A 206 19.76 25.89 1.15
C ASN A 206 19.46 24.63 0.31
N ALA A 207 19.12 23.51 0.98
CA ALA A 207 18.75 22.27 0.32
C ALA A 207 17.44 22.40 -0.47
N PHE A 208 16.49 23.16 0.05
CA PHE A 208 15.22 23.45 -0.61
C PHE A 208 15.43 24.28 -1.88
N LEU A 209 16.16 25.39 -1.80
CA LEU A 209 16.52 26.23 -2.95
C LEU A 209 17.30 25.45 -3.99
N PHE A 210 18.26 24.62 -3.56
CA PHE A 210 18.96 23.72 -4.47
C PHE A 210 18.02 22.76 -5.21
N SER A 211 17.02 22.22 -4.50
CA SER A 211 15.95 21.41 -5.11
C SER A 211 15.09 22.23 -6.09
N CYS A 212 14.80 23.49 -5.77
CA CYS A 212 14.08 24.41 -6.67
C CYS A 212 14.83 24.60 -7.99
N TYR A 213 16.14 24.81 -7.93
CA TYR A 213 16.96 25.04 -9.12
C TYR A 213 17.23 23.78 -9.94
N THR A 214 17.39 22.62 -9.28
CA THR A 214 17.81 21.38 -9.94
C THR A 214 16.67 20.42 -10.24
N GLY A 215 15.50 20.59 -9.62
CA GLY A 215 14.38 19.63 -9.69
C GLY A 215 14.66 18.30 -8.98
N LEU A 216 15.74 18.18 -8.21
CA LEU A 216 16.10 16.99 -7.47
C LEU A 216 15.09 16.72 -6.33
N ARG A 217 14.82 15.44 -6.06
CA ARG A 217 13.97 15.05 -4.93
C ARG A 217 14.73 15.22 -3.61
N TYR A 218 13.99 15.37 -2.51
CA TYR A 218 14.54 15.38 -1.17
C TYR A 218 15.58 14.25 -0.93
N SER A 219 15.26 13.01 -1.33
CA SER A 219 16.17 11.88 -1.19
C SER A 219 17.48 12.06 -1.93
N ASP A 220 17.44 12.66 -3.13
CA ASP A 220 18.60 12.87 -3.99
C ASP A 220 19.45 14.02 -3.44
N VAL A 221 18.82 15.11 -2.97
CA VAL A 221 19.50 16.25 -2.33
C VAL A 221 20.17 15.85 -1.02
N ARG A 222 19.49 15.03 -0.19
CA ARG A 222 20.04 14.54 1.09
C ARG A 222 21.32 13.71 0.90
N MET A 223 21.39 12.97 -0.19
CA MET A 223 22.56 12.12 -0.51
C MET A 223 23.57 12.78 -1.44
N PHE A 224 23.35 14.04 -1.80
CA PHE A 224 24.17 14.75 -2.76
C PHE A 224 25.56 15.06 -2.19
N THR A 225 26.60 14.70 -2.95
CA THR A 225 28.00 14.87 -2.56
C THR A 225 28.78 15.61 -3.67
N LYS A 226 29.98 16.10 -3.36
CA LYS A 226 30.89 16.68 -4.37
C LYS A 226 31.26 15.69 -5.48
N GLN A 227 31.22 14.38 -5.20
CA GLN A 227 31.48 13.34 -6.21
C GLN A 227 30.41 13.29 -7.31
N ASN A 228 29.23 13.86 -7.06
CA ASN A 228 28.19 13.98 -8.07
C ASN A 228 28.39 15.18 -9.01
N ILE A 229 29.44 16.01 -8.79
CA ILE A 229 29.75 17.20 -9.61
C ILE A 229 30.91 16.88 -10.51
N TYR A 230 30.65 16.85 -11.81
CA TYR A 230 31.65 16.58 -12.86
C TYR A 230 31.95 17.85 -13.65
N THR A 231 33.15 17.93 -14.19
CA THR A 231 33.53 18.99 -15.16
C THR A 231 33.51 18.40 -16.56
N ILE A 232 32.59 18.88 -17.38
CA ILE A 232 32.44 18.46 -18.78
C ILE A 232 32.51 19.73 -19.62
N ASN A 233 33.45 19.80 -20.58
CA ASN A 233 33.66 20.97 -21.44
C ASN A 233 33.74 22.30 -20.64
N ARG A 234 34.57 22.33 -19.61
CA ARG A 234 34.78 23.48 -18.70
C ARG A 234 33.52 23.92 -17.89
N LYS A 235 32.40 23.21 -18.01
CA LYS A 235 31.17 23.47 -17.27
C LYS A 235 30.96 22.44 -16.18
N LYS A 236 30.37 22.85 -15.04
CA LYS A 236 30.02 21.91 -13.96
C LYS A 236 28.65 21.29 -14.23
N TRP A 237 28.59 19.99 -14.06
CA TRP A 237 27.40 19.17 -14.25
C TRP A 237 27.14 18.32 -13.02
N ILE A 238 25.87 18.15 -12.68
CA ILE A 238 25.44 17.08 -11.78
C ILE A 238 25.23 15.81 -12.60
N VAL A 239 25.89 14.73 -12.21
CA VAL A 239 25.63 13.38 -12.74
C VAL A 239 25.35 12.48 -11.55
N LEU A 240 24.14 11.98 -11.46
CA LEU A 240 23.76 11.09 -10.37
C LEU A 240 22.67 10.11 -10.79
N LYS A 241 22.60 8.97 -10.08
CA LYS A 241 21.53 8.00 -10.17
C LYS A 241 20.44 8.35 -9.15
N MET A 242 19.26 8.71 -9.63
CA MET A 242 18.15 9.08 -8.75
C MET A 242 17.76 7.94 -7.81
N TYR A 243 17.68 8.21 -6.52
CA TYR A 243 17.34 7.22 -5.50
C TYR A 243 16.00 6.49 -5.77
N LYS A 244 14.96 7.21 -6.19
CA LYS A 244 13.62 6.64 -6.37
C LYS A 244 13.45 5.82 -7.65
N THR A 245 14.10 6.20 -8.75
CA THR A 245 13.85 5.60 -10.08
C THR A 245 15.02 4.80 -10.62
N ASN A 246 16.17 4.89 -9.94
CA ASN A 246 17.44 4.30 -10.37
C ASN A 246 17.92 4.74 -11.78
N LYS A 247 17.34 5.84 -12.30
CA LYS A 247 17.73 6.42 -13.61
C LYS A 247 18.82 7.45 -13.39
N GLU A 248 19.83 7.44 -14.27
CA GLU A 248 20.85 8.49 -14.33
C GLU A 248 20.23 9.78 -14.85
N ILE A 249 20.62 10.89 -14.25
CA ILE A 249 20.29 12.24 -14.71
C ILE A 249 21.55 13.09 -14.81
N ARG A 250 21.52 14.04 -15.73
CA ARG A 250 22.59 15.01 -15.96
C ARG A 250 21.97 16.40 -15.94
N ILE A 251 22.49 17.30 -15.09
CA ILE A 251 21.96 18.65 -14.91
C ILE A 251 23.12 19.64 -15.07
N PRO A 252 23.03 20.65 -15.95
CA PRO A 252 24.11 21.62 -16.21
C PRO A 252 24.16 22.65 -15.07
N LEU A 253 24.89 22.33 -13.99
CA LEU A 253 24.93 23.09 -12.75
C LEU A 253 25.44 24.54 -12.91
N SER A 254 26.34 24.79 -13.87
CA SER A 254 26.90 26.13 -14.12
C SER A 254 25.94 27.08 -14.83
N THR A 255 24.93 26.56 -15.53
CA THR A 255 24.05 27.37 -16.38
C THR A 255 22.60 27.42 -15.89
N ILE A 256 22.20 26.42 -15.11
CA ILE A 256 20.84 26.39 -14.61
C ILE A 256 20.65 27.50 -13.56
N PHE A 257 19.56 28.26 -13.67
CA PHE A 257 19.29 29.42 -12.81
C PHE A 257 20.53 30.33 -12.63
N GLU A 258 21.20 30.64 -13.76
CA GLU A 258 22.34 31.55 -13.78
C GLU A 258 23.50 31.14 -12.85
N GLY A 259 23.60 29.85 -12.54
CA GLY A 259 24.62 29.32 -11.64
C GLY A 259 24.29 29.36 -10.16
N LYS A 260 23.12 29.84 -9.74
CA LYS A 260 22.70 29.90 -8.33
C LYS A 260 22.80 28.55 -7.62
N ALA A 261 22.47 27.45 -8.34
CA ALA A 261 22.64 26.09 -7.81
C ALA A 261 24.12 25.74 -7.52
N LEU A 262 25.06 26.21 -8.35
CA LEU A 262 26.49 25.99 -8.14
C LEU A 262 27.00 26.79 -6.94
N GLU A 263 26.53 28.02 -6.73
CA GLU A 263 26.90 28.84 -5.58
C GLU A 263 26.51 28.18 -4.26
N LEU A 264 25.32 27.59 -4.17
CA LEU A 264 24.90 26.86 -2.99
C LEU A 264 25.83 25.69 -2.64
N THR A 265 26.43 25.06 -3.65
CA THR A 265 27.40 23.98 -3.41
C THR A 265 28.78 24.47 -2.99
N ARG A 266 29.15 25.71 -3.36
CA ARG A 266 30.45 26.33 -3.02
C ARG A 266 30.45 26.91 -1.61
N SER A 267 29.36 27.51 -1.17
CA SER A 267 29.23 28.11 0.17
C SER A 267 29.41 27.10 1.31
N ILE A 268 29.30 25.81 1.00
CA ILE A 268 29.44 24.74 1.98
C ILE A 268 30.81 24.10 1.84
N SER A 269 31.77 24.55 2.62
CA SER A 269 33.16 24.08 2.61
C SER A 269 33.35 22.72 3.32
N ARG A 270 32.78 21.66 2.74
CA ARG A 270 32.98 20.30 3.26
C ARG A 270 33.73 19.46 2.23
N ASN A 271 34.94 19.06 2.57
CA ASN A 271 35.78 18.28 1.68
C ASN A 271 35.34 16.83 1.48
N ARG A 272 34.56 16.27 2.42
CA ARG A 272 34.06 14.89 2.39
C ARG A 272 32.64 14.82 2.92
N GLY A 273 31.82 13.90 2.34
CA GLY A 273 30.44 13.65 2.77
C GLY A 273 29.38 14.41 1.99
N VAL A 274 28.17 14.42 2.52
CA VAL A 274 27.03 15.11 1.88
C VAL A 274 27.16 16.63 1.94
N ILE A 275 26.72 17.32 0.87
CA ILE A 275 26.79 18.78 0.79
C ILE A 275 25.75 19.38 1.74
N PHE A 276 24.50 18.91 1.72
CA PHE A 276 23.43 19.42 2.58
C PHE A 276 23.17 18.47 3.76
N ARG A 277 23.41 18.95 4.98
CA ARG A 277 23.11 18.18 6.23
C ARG A 277 21.69 18.41 6.67
N ILE A 278 20.75 17.81 6.00
CA ILE A 278 19.33 17.86 6.34
C ILE A 278 18.88 16.60 7.07
N GLY A 279 18.04 16.77 8.09
CA GLY A 279 17.49 15.69 8.91
C GLY A 279 16.57 14.77 8.12
N SER A 280 15.56 14.20 8.77
CA SER A 280 14.50 13.46 8.06
C SER A 280 13.65 14.42 7.19
N ASN A 281 12.93 13.86 6.20
CA ASN A 281 12.00 14.68 5.39
C ASN A 281 10.94 15.39 6.24
N GLN A 282 10.52 14.77 7.34
CA GLN A 282 9.59 15.38 8.30
C GLN A 282 10.23 16.58 9.02
N GLN A 283 11.50 16.45 9.42
CA GLN A 283 12.22 17.54 10.06
C GLN A 283 12.44 18.70 9.07
N ALA A 284 12.95 18.42 7.88
CA ALA A 284 13.12 19.43 6.84
C ALA A 284 11.81 20.16 6.53
N ASN A 285 10.69 19.45 6.42
CA ASN A 285 9.38 20.09 6.21
C ASN A 285 8.92 20.92 7.42
N ARG A 286 9.24 20.55 8.66
CA ARG A 286 8.96 21.37 9.85
C ARG A 286 9.74 22.68 9.81
N ASP A 287 11.03 22.61 9.45
CA ASP A 287 11.88 23.79 9.37
C ASP A 287 11.46 24.73 8.23
N LEU A 288 11.12 24.16 7.06
CA LEU A 288 10.57 24.91 5.94
C LEU A 288 9.23 25.60 6.27
N LYS A 289 8.35 24.96 7.05
CA LYS A 289 7.10 25.57 7.50
C LYS A 289 7.33 26.77 8.44
N LYS A 290 8.37 26.72 9.29
CA LYS A 290 8.73 27.85 10.14
C LYS A 290 9.19 29.04 9.28
N ILE A 291 10.06 28.78 8.29
CA ILE A 291 10.53 29.79 7.35
C ILE A 291 9.36 30.37 6.55
N ALA A 292 8.49 29.53 6.00
CA ALA A 292 7.31 29.97 5.26
C ALA A 292 6.45 30.94 6.06
N LYS A 293 6.23 30.65 7.37
CA LYS A 293 5.50 31.53 8.27
C LYS A 293 6.19 32.89 8.44
N GLN A 294 7.53 32.93 8.53
CA GLN A 294 8.31 34.17 8.70
C GLN A 294 8.26 35.06 7.45
N VAL A 295 8.24 34.46 6.26
CA VAL A 295 8.25 35.20 4.98
C VAL A 295 6.86 35.35 4.34
N GLY A 296 5.79 34.91 5.03
CA GLY A 296 4.41 35.08 4.56
C GLY A 296 4.00 34.12 3.44
N ILE A 297 4.70 33.00 3.24
CA ILE A 297 4.35 31.96 2.26
C ILE A 297 3.34 30.98 2.89
N LYS A 298 2.17 30.83 2.27
CA LYS A 298 1.04 30.09 2.83
C LYS A 298 1.34 28.60 3.07
N LYS A 299 2.04 27.95 2.14
CA LYS A 299 2.29 26.51 2.20
C LYS A 299 3.60 26.14 1.53
N MET A 300 4.52 25.59 2.28
CA MET A 300 5.82 25.17 1.79
C MET A 300 6.18 23.79 2.33
N THR A 301 6.49 22.86 1.42
CA THR A 301 7.02 21.54 1.71
C THR A 301 8.16 21.26 0.75
N PHE A 302 9.08 20.36 1.09
CA PHE A 302 10.21 20.04 0.21
C PHE A 302 9.76 19.58 -1.20
N HIS A 303 8.57 19.03 -1.30
CA HIS A 303 8.02 18.57 -2.59
C HIS A 303 7.63 19.75 -3.51
N CYS A 304 7.22 20.89 -2.95
CA CYS A 304 6.86 22.09 -3.72
C CYS A 304 8.04 22.62 -4.55
N ALA A 305 9.29 22.40 -4.09
CA ALA A 305 10.49 22.79 -4.83
C ALA A 305 10.54 22.24 -6.28
N ARG A 306 9.88 21.12 -6.55
CA ARG A 306 9.86 20.51 -7.88
C ARG A 306 8.72 20.97 -8.78
N HIS A 307 7.81 21.74 -8.22
CA HIS A 307 6.65 22.29 -8.90
C HIS A 307 6.76 23.82 -8.91
N ILE A 308 7.85 24.34 -9.51
CA ILE A 308 7.97 25.76 -9.77
C ILE A 308 7.19 26.05 -11.04
N ALA A 309 6.39 27.13 -11.02
CA ALA A 309 5.60 27.53 -12.17
C ALA A 309 6.50 27.81 -13.41
N PRO A 310 6.04 27.52 -14.64
CA PRO A 310 6.78 27.90 -15.84
C PRO A 310 7.14 29.40 -15.83
N PRO A 311 8.32 29.81 -16.34
CA PRO A 311 9.05 29.22 -17.47
C PRO A 311 10.20 28.27 -17.12
N TYR A 312 10.52 28.07 -15.86
CA TYR A 312 11.74 27.31 -15.48
C TYR A 312 11.60 25.79 -15.56
N SER A 313 10.38 25.24 -15.49
CA SER A 313 10.15 23.79 -15.55
C SER A 313 10.39 23.16 -16.92
N LEU A 314 10.41 23.94 -17.99
CA LEU A 314 10.57 23.44 -19.37
C LEU A 314 12.04 23.37 -19.84
N ARG A 315 12.96 24.08 -19.18
CA ARG A 315 14.38 24.10 -19.59
C ARG A 315 15.16 22.83 -19.25
N THR A 316 14.60 21.93 -18.46
CA THR A 316 15.26 20.68 -18.05
C THR A 316 14.76 19.42 -18.78
N ARG A 317 13.75 19.53 -19.67
CA ARG A 317 13.16 18.35 -20.34
C ARG A 317 13.74 18.00 -21.70
N ASN A 318 14.56 18.87 -22.29
CA ASN A 318 15.10 18.70 -23.66
C ASN A 318 16.65 18.82 -23.71
N LEU A 319 17.34 18.08 -22.86
CA LEU A 319 18.78 17.87 -23.01
C LEU A 319 19.12 16.40 -22.81
#